data_b7ea2f8fa264c991e6e79ec4347dccf6
#
_entry.id   b7ea2f8fa264c991e6e79ec4347dccf6
#
_cell.length_a   1.000
_cell.length_b   1.000
_cell.length_c   1.000
_cell.angle_alpha   90.00
_cell.angle_beta   90.00
_cell.angle_gamma   90.00
#
_symmetry.space_group_name_H-M   'P 1'
#
loop_
_entity.id
_entity.type
_entity.pdbx_description
1 polymer ?
#
loop_
_entity_poly.entity_id
_entity_poly.type
_entity_poly.pdbx_seq_one_letter_code
_entity_poly.pdbx_strand_id
1 'polypeptide(L)'
;MSDFGNNSGFRNITAADLQAMLNQGGLRLLDVRTDAEIAQGKIPQGEPLPLHIVPLKLGEMEKHATIVFYCRSGGRSAQAAAFVAANGFTDVYNLQGGIIAWAQAGLPIST
;
A
#
# COMPACT_ATOMS: atom_id res chain seq x y z
N MET A 1 -8.55 17.42 -14.02
CA MET A 1 -8.78 16.88 -13.78
C MET A 1 -8.61 16.16 -13.82
N SER A 2 -8.42 16.17 -13.65
CA SER A 2 -8.45 15.40 -13.49
C SER A 2 -8.30 14.68 -13.30
N ASP A 3 -8.51 14.63 -12.95
CA ASP A 3 -8.44 13.83 -12.61
C ASP A 3 -8.43 12.81 -13.05
N PHE A 4 -8.10 12.56 -13.16
CA PHE A 4 -8.03 11.53 -13.85
C PHE A 4 -7.61 10.41 -13.10
N GLY A 5 -6.54 10.38 -12.50
CA GLY A 5 -6.09 9.35 -11.66
C GLY A 5 -7.10 8.99 -10.64
N ASN A 6 -7.97 9.86 -10.47
CA ASN A 6 -9.00 9.66 -9.53
C ASN A 6 -10.03 8.69 -9.90
N ASN A 7 -10.03 8.29 -11.15
CA ASN A 7 -10.99 7.32 -11.60
C ASN A 7 -10.83 5.99 -10.90
N SER A 8 -9.65 5.73 -10.37
CA SER A 8 -9.41 4.47 -9.66
C SER A 8 -9.88 4.50 -8.21
N GLY A 9 -10.17 5.68 -7.68
CA GLY A 9 -10.63 5.80 -6.30
C GLY A 9 -9.54 5.70 -5.25
N PHE A 10 -8.28 5.60 -5.63
CA PHE A 10 -7.15 5.63 -4.71
C PHE A 10 -6.20 6.74 -5.10
N ARG A 11 -5.27 7.07 -4.20
CA ARG A 11 -4.26 8.09 -4.47
C ARG A 11 -2.86 7.51 -4.35
N ASN A 12 -1.96 8.01 -5.17
CA ASN A 12 -0.55 7.67 -5.06
C ASN A 12 0.12 8.60 -4.06
N ILE A 13 0.98 8.05 -3.22
CA ILE A 13 1.78 8.83 -2.28
C ILE A 13 3.25 8.47 -2.43
N THR A 14 4.11 9.39 -2.05
CA THR A 14 5.55 9.18 -2.09
C THR A 14 6.03 8.49 -0.81
N ALA A 15 7.29 8.05 -0.82
CA ALA A 15 7.90 7.48 0.39
C ALA A 15 7.92 8.50 1.53
N ALA A 16 8.19 9.78 1.22
CA ALA A 16 8.16 10.82 2.25
C ALA A 16 6.76 11.01 2.84
N ASP A 17 5.74 10.97 1.99
CA ASP A 17 4.36 11.06 2.45
C ASP A 17 4.02 9.89 3.38
N LEU A 18 4.42 8.69 2.99
CA LEU A 18 4.15 7.50 3.80
C LEU A 18 4.87 7.59 5.15
N GLN A 19 6.11 8.05 5.15
CA GLN A 19 6.85 8.21 6.40
C GLN A 19 6.09 9.15 7.36
N ALA A 20 5.60 10.27 6.85
CA ALA A 20 4.84 11.22 7.65
C ALA A 20 3.55 10.58 8.19
N MET A 21 2.85 9.82 7.34
CA MET A 21 1.64 9.13 7.76
C MET A 21 1.91 8.08 8.83
N LEU A 22 3.00 7.33 8.70
CA LEU A 22 3.38 6.33 9.70
C LEU A 22 3.72 6.97 11.04
N ASN A 23 4.35 8.15 11.02
CA ASN A 23 4.67 8.87 12.24
C ASN A 23 3.42 9.33 12.97
N GLN A 24 2.34 9.62 12.25
CA GLN A 24 1.07 10.01 12.86
C GLN A 24 0.28 8.79 13.32
N GLY A 25 0.50 7.64 12.72
CA GLY A 25 -0.23 6.43 13.02
C GLY A 25 -1.64 6.41 12.43
N GLY A 26 -2.41 5.42 12.82
CA GLY A 26 -3.81 5.33 12.41
C GLY A 26 -4.04 4.76 11.02
N LEU A 27 -3.05 4.09 10.42
CA LEU A 27 -3.21 3.47 9.11
C LEU A 27 -2.77 2.01 9.16
N ARG A 28 -3.21 1.27 8.16
CA ARG A 28 -2.69 -0.07 7.89
C ARG A 28 -1.82 -0.01 6.64
N LEU A 29 -0.62 -0.56 6.74
CA LEU A 29 0.30 -0.65 5.61
C LEU A 29 0.37 -2.11 5.18
N LEU A 30 -0.09 -2.40 3.97
CA LEU A 30 -0.25 -3.77 3.49
C LEU A 30 0.73 -4.06 2.37
N ASP A 31 1.53 -5.10 2.57
CA ASP A 31 2.55 -5.56 1.63
C ASP A 31 1.94 -6.67 0.77
N VAL A 32 1.71 -6.39 -0.51
CA VAL A 32 1.06 -7.35 -1.41
C VAL A 32 2.04 -8.21 -2.21
N ARG A 33 3.32 -8.21 -1.80
CA ARG A 33 4.36 -9.03 -2.45
C ARG A 33 4.25 -10.48 -2.01
N THR A 34 5.06 -11.32 -2.64
CA THR A 34 5.15 -12.74 -2.26
C THR A 34 5.93 -12.89 -0.94
N ASP A 35 5.75 -14.03 -0.29
CA ASP A 35 6.49 -14.34 0.93
C ASP A 35 8.00 -14.34 0.68
N ALA A 36 8.44 -14.84 -0.48
CA ALA A 36 9.87 -14.86 -0.80
C ALA A 36 10.45 -13.45 -0.89
N GLU A 37 9.70 -12.52 -1.48
CA GLU A 37 10.14 -11.12 -1.55
C GLU A 37 10.20 -10.50 -0.16
N ILE A 38 9.20 -10.75 0.65
CA ILE A 38 9.12 -10.19 2.00
C ILE A 38 10.28 -10.70 2.86
N ALA A 39 10.67 -11.96 2.69
CA ALA A 39 11.78 -12.54 3.43
C ALA A 39 13.11 -11.83 3.16
N GLN A 40 13.23 -11.15 2.02
CA GLN A 40 14.45 -10.42 1.68
C GLN A 40 14.49 -9.01 2.24
N GLY A 41 13.38 -8.54 2.78
CA GLY A 41 13.30 -7.20 3.39
C GLY A 41 11.93 -6.61 3.21
N LYS A 42 11.48 -5.85 4.19
CA LYS A 42 10.16 -5.22 4.19
C LYS A 42 10.21 -3.87 4.89
N ILE A 43 9.21 -3.05 4.65
CA ILE A 43 9.01 -1.85 5.47
C ILE A 43 8.56 -2.35 6.84
N PRO A 44 9.20 -1.90 7.93
CA PRO A 44 8.97 -2.50 9.26
C PRO A 44 7.51 -2.59 9.69
N GLN A 45 6.70 -1.59 9.37
CA GLN A 45 5.30 -1.56 9.76
C GLN A 45 4.39 -2.32 8.78
N GLY A 46 4.94 -2.87 7.70
CA GLY A 46 4.15 -3.56 6.69
C GLY A 46 3.58 -4.88 7.17
N GLU A 47 2.29 -5.11 6.89
CA GLU A 47 1.62 -6.37 7.18
C GLU A 47 1.55 -7.18 5.88
N PRO A 48 1.98 -8.43 5.87
CA PRO A 48 1.87 -9.24 4.66
C PRO A 48 0.41 -9.49 4.27
N LEU A 49 0.07 -9.20 3.03
CA LEU A 49 -1.22 -9.54 2.46
C LEU A 49 -1.03 -9.74 0.96
N PRO A 50 -0.62 -10.95 0.53
CA PRO A 50 -0.30 -11.21 -0.89
C PRO A 50 -1.46 -10.80 -1.80
N LEU A 51 -1.11 -10.30 -2.98
CA LEU A 51 -2.08 -9.73 -3.90
C LEU A 51 -3.30 -10.64 -4.14
N HIS A 52 -3.06 -11.94 -4.35
CA HIS A 52 -4.15 -12.87 -4.65
C HIS A 52 -5.06 -13.14 -3.45
N ILE A 53 -4.64 -12.77 -2.25
CA ILE A 53 -5.42 -12.96 -1.03
C ILE A 53 -6.31 -11.75 -0.73
N VAL A 54 -5.97 -10.58 -1.28
CA VAL A 54 -6.71 -9.35 -1.01
C VAL A 54 -8.23 -9.52 -1.18
N PRO A 55 -8.73 -10.12 -2.27
CA PRO A 55 -10.18 -10.27 -2.43
C PRO A 55 -10.83 -11.09 -1.32
N LEU A 56 -10.10 -12.03 -0.73
CA LEU A 56 -10.63 -12.90 0.31
C LEU A 56 -10.73 -12.20 1.67
N LYS A 57 -10.06 -11.06 1.81
CA LYS A 57 -9.97 -10.35 3.08
C LYS A 57 -10.84 -9.10 3.16
N LEU A 58 -11.57 -8.77 2.09
CA LEU A 58 -12.36 -7.54 2.07
C LEU A 58 -13.34 -7.45 3.23
N GLY A 59 -13.99 -8.57 3.57
CA GLY A 59 -14.99 -8.60 4.65
C GLY A 59 -14.40 -8.38 6.03
N GLU A 60 -13.09 -8.51 6.17
CA GLU A 60 -12.39 -8.35 7.46
C GLU A 60 -11.79 -6.96 7.62
N MET A 61 -11.92 -6.10 6.60
CA MET A 61 -11.29 -4.78 6.60
C MET A 61 -12.35 -3.70 6.72
N GLU A 62 -12.02 -2.66 7.46
CA GLU A 62 -12.91 -1.51 7.65
C GLU A 62 -12.89 -0.61 6.44
N LYS A 63 -14.06 -0.31 5.89
CA LYS A 63 -14.15 0.47 4.65
C LYS A 63 -13.70 1.92 4.78
N HIS A 64 -13.69 2.45 5.98
CA HIS A 64 -13.25 3.82 6.22
C HIS A 64 -11.85 3.90 6.81
N ALA A 65 -11.19 2.77 7.03
CA ALA A 65 -9.82 2.76 7.52
C ALA A 65 -8.88 3.34 6.47
N THR A 66 -7.82 3.98 6.94
CA THR A 66 -6.75 4.44 6.05
C THR A 66 -5.87 3.26 5.72
N ILE A 67 -5.79 2.92 4.45
CA ILE A 67 -5.07 1.75 3.98
C ILE A 67 -4.07 2.15 2.91
N VAL A 68 -2.81 1.75 3.09
CA VAL A 68 -1.76 1.97 2.11
C VAL A 68 -1.27 0.61 1.64
N PHE A 69 -1.27 0.40 0.35
CA PHE A 69 -0.70 -0.80 -0.26
C PHE A 69 0.67 -0.50 -0.83
N TYR A 70 1.59 -1.46 -0.71
CA TYR A 70 2.86 -1.35 -1.42
C TYR A 70 3.30 -2.70 -1.95
N CYS A 71 4.15 -2.64 -2.97
CA CYS A 71 4.81 -3.81 -3.53
C CYS A 71 6.25 -3.43 -3.84
N ARG A 72 6.87 -4.09 -4.81
CA ARG A 72 8.26 -3.79 -5.15
C ARG A 72 8.40 -2.41 -5.81
N SER A 73 7.61 -2.14 -6.86
CA SER A 73 7.73 -0.91 -7.65
C SER A 73 6.44 -0.12 -7.82
N GLY A 74 5.33 -0.61 -7.28
CA GLY A 74 4.06 0.13 -7.28
C GLY A 74 2.96 -0.44 -8.18
N GLY A 75 3.25 -1.40 -9.04
CA GLY A 75 2.27 -1.93 -10.00
C GLY A 75 1.23 -2.84 -9.36
N ARG A 76 1.67 -3.86 -8.66
CA ARG A 76 0.75 -4.80 -8.00
C ARG A 76 -0.05 -4.10 -6.91
N SER A 77 0.58 -3.19 -6.18
CA SER A 77 -0.11 -2.46 -5.11
C SER A 77 -1.13 -1.48 -5.67
N ALA A 78 -0.87 -0.86 -6.81
CA ALA A 78 -1.87 -0.02 -7.47
C ALA A 78 -3.09 -0.85 -7.86
N GLN A 79 -2.86 -2.08 -8.33
CA GLN A 79 -3.93 -3.00 -8.68
C GLN A 79 -4.78 -3.36 -7.45
N ALA A 80 -4.14 -3.65 -6.33
CA ALA A 80 -4.84 -3.93 -5.08
C ALA A 80 -5.64 -2.71 -4.61
N ALA A 81 -5.02 -1.53 -4.66
CA ALA A 81 -5.67 -0.30 -4.23
C ALA A 81 -6.91 0.00 -5.07
N ALA A 82 -6.80 -0.15 -6.38
CA ALA A 82 -7.93 0.06 -7.29
C ALA A 82 -9.06 -0.91 -6.98
N PHE A 83 -8.73 -2.17 -6.73
CA PHE A 83 -9.73 -3.20 -6.44
C PHE A 83 -10.49 -2.89 -5.15
N VAL A 84 -9.79 -2.57 -4.06
CA VAL A 84 -10.50 -2.31 -2.81
C VAL A 84 -11.28 -1.01 -2.87
N ALA A 85 -10.75 0.01 -3.55
CA ALA A 85 -11.49 1.27 -3.73
C ALA A 85 -12.79 1.03 -4.49
N ALA A 86 -12.76 0.17 -5.53
CA ALA A 86 -13.96 -0.18 -6.28
C ALA A 86 -14.98 -0.94 -5.43
N ASN A 87 -14.57 -1.49 -4.31
CA ASN A 87 -15.42 -2.22 -3.39
C ASN A 87 -15.82 -1.40 -2.16
N GLY A 88 -15.77 -0.09 -2.28
CA GLY A 88 -16.35 0.82 -1.28
C GLY A 88 -15.39 1.33 -0.22
N PHE A 89 -14.11 1.05 -0.36
CA PHE A 89 -13.10 1.59 0.57
C PHE A 89 -12.78 3.02 0.16
N THR A 90 -12.80 3.95 1.10
CA THR A 90 -12.82 5.38 0.80
C THR A 90 -11.50 6.11 1.05
N ASP A 91 -10.53 5.48 1.72
CA ASP A 91 -9.28 6.15 2.09
C ASP A 91 -8.09 5.24 1.77
N VAL A 92 -7.86 5.06 0.48
CA VAL A 92 -6.93 4.06 -0.05
C VAL A 92 -5.79 4.73 -0.80
N TYR A 93 -4.58 4.25 -0.56
CA TYR A 93 -3.36 4.81 -1.15
C TYR A 93 -2.46 3.72 -1.70
N ASN A 94 -1.66 4.09 -2.68
CA ASN A 94 -0.61 3.26 -3.23
C ASN A 94 0.73 3.95 -3.04
N LEU A 95 1.72 3.24 -2.52
CA LEU A 95 3.08 3.77 -2.40
C LEU A 95 3.73 3.78 -3.79
N GLN A 96 3.83 4.95 -4.37
CA GLN A 96 4.42 5.13 -5.68
C GLN A 96 5.91 4.75 -5.63
N GLY A 97 6.33 3.92 -6.56
CA GLY A 97 7.70 3.42 -6.58
C GLY A 97 7.99 2.30 -5.60
N GLY A 98 7.04 1.93 -4.77
CA GLY A 98 7.11 0.78 -3.88
C GLY A 98 8.26 0.81 -2.89
N ILE A 99 8.66 -0.37 -2.44
CA ILE A 99 9.76 -0.49 -1.48
C ILE A 99 11.09 -0.03 -2.09
N ILE A 100 11.23 -0.06 -3.42
CA ILE A 100 12.42 0.48 -4.07
C ILE A 100 12.56 1.97 -3.77
N ALA A 101 11.49 2.75 -3.96
CA ALA A 101 11.52 4.19 -3.67
C ALA A 101 11.73 4.44 -2.19
N TRP A 102 11.13 3.63 -1.33
CA TRP A 102 11.32 3.73 0.12
C TRP A 102 12.78 3.55 0.49
N ALA A 103 13.42 2.50 -0.04
CA ALA A 103 14.83 2.24 0.22
C ALA A 103 15.74 3.32 -0.36
N GLN A 104 15.43 3.83 -1.56
CA GLN A 104 16.22 4.89 -2.18
C GLN A 104 16.14 6.19 -1.38
N ALA A 105 15.07 6.40 -0.65
CA ALA A 105 14.93 7.55 0.24
C ALA A 105 15.70 7.36 1.56
N GLY A 106 16.38 6.23 1.72
CA GLY A 106 17.16 5.95 2.93
C GLY A 106 16.33 5.54 4.13
N LEU A 107 15.09 5.11 3.91
CA LEU A 107 14.18 4.78 5.01
C LEU A 107 14.38 3.32 5.45
N PRO A 108 13.96 2.97 6.69
CA PRO A 108 14.29 1.67 7.26
C PRO A 108 13.69 0.47 6.53
N ILE A 109 14.49 -0.57 6.38
CA ILE A 109 14.08 -1.87 5.88
C ILE A 109 14.39 -2.89 6.97
N SER A 110 13.46 -3.77 7.28
CA SER A 110 13.70 -4.85 8.23
C SER A 110 13.73 -6.20 7.51
N THR A 111 14.45 -7.15 8.08
CA THR A 111 14.55 -8.49 7.51
C THR A 111 14.09 -9.58 8.49
#